data_7aec1dcea3080a18d003af3862a03e1b
#
_entry.id   7aec1dcea3080a18d003af3862a03e1b
#
_cell.length_a   1.000
_cell.length_b   1.000
_cell.length_c   1.000
_cell.angle_alpha   90.00
_cell.angle_beta   90.00
_cell.angle_gamma   90.00
#
_symmetry.space_group_name_H-M   'P 1'
#
loop_
_entity.id
_entity.type
_entity.pdbx_description
1 polymer ?
#
loop_
_entity_poly.entity_id
_entity_poly.type
_entity_poly.pdbx_seq_one_letter_code
_entity_poly.pdbx_strand_id
1 'polypeptide(L)'
;GDQIHLGAKVFMFTEYKILAPVVLVLVIACGFSPLGWYTAMAIAVGALSSAIAGFIGMYSATQANVRTATAAENSGAESALSISFFGGSIMGLCVASMGLVGLGGLYFYFTGAMDDPDKIAKALEGFGVGASAVALFSRVGGGIYTKSADVGADLVGKIEAGIPED
;
A
#
# COMPACT_ATOMS: atom_id res chain seq x y z
N GLY A 1 3.66 -17.20 -12.08
CA GLY A 1 2.51 -16.52 -11.47
C GLY A 1 2.36 -16.87 -10.00
N ASP A 2 2.00 -18.10 -9.70
CA ASP A 2 1.60 -18.54 -8.35
C ASP A 2 2.68 -18.36 -7.29
N GLN A 3 3.94 -18.64 -7.61
CA GLN A 3 5.07 -18.47 -6.69
C GLN A 3 5.30 -16.99 -6.32
N ILE A 4 5.17 -16.08 -7.29
CA ILE A 4 5.29 -14.63 -7.06
C ILE A 4 4.12 -14.15 -6.18
N HIS A 5 2.89 -14.60 -6.48
CA HIS A 5 1.71 -14.27 -5.70
C HIS A 5 1.81 -14.77 -4.25
N LEU A 6 2.28 -16.02 -4.06
CA LEU A 6 2.52 -16.58 -2.72
C LEU A 6 3.61 -15.80 -1.98
N GLY A 7 4.74 -15.54 -2.64
CA GLY A 7 5.83 -14.75 -2.07
C GLY A 7 5.38 -13.35 -1.65
N ALA A 8 4.61 -12.66 -2.48
CA ALA A 8 4.06 -11.34 -2.18
C ALA A 8 3.12 -11.37 -0.96
N LYS A 9 2.27 -12.38 -0.85
CA LYS A 9 1.41 -12.56 0.34
C LYS A 9 2.23 -12.77 1.62
N VAL A 10 3.20 -13.67 1.59
CA VAL A 10 4.07 -13.96 2.75
C VAL A 10 4.83 -12.71 3.16
N PHE A 11 5.37 -11.97 2.17
CA PHE A 11 6.05 -10.71 2.41
C PHE A 11 5.14 -9.70 3.12
N MET A 12 3.96 -9.42 2.59
CA MET A 12 3.01 -8.45 3.17
C MET A 12 2.59 -8.84 4.60
N PHE A 13 2.29 -10.10 4.84
CA PHE A 13 1.95 -10.55 6.19
C PHE A 13 3.10 -10.39 7.18
N THR A 14 4.32 -10.66 6.74
CA THR A 14 5.52 -10.50 7.59
C THR A 14 5.77 -9.03 7.88
N GLU A 15 5.66 -8.17 6.87
CA GLU A 15 5.79 -6.72 7.02
C GLU A 15 4.75 -6.16 7.99
N TYR A 16 3.47 -6.53 7.84
CA TYR A 16 2.40 -6.04 8.71
C TYR A 16 2.53 -6.51 10.16
N LYS A 17 3.06 -7.72 10.39
CA LYS A 17 3.37 -8.19 11.75
C LYS A 17 4.42 -7.31 12.46
N ILE A 18 5.38 -6.79 11.72
CA ILE A 18 6.42 -5.91 12.25
C ILE A 18 5.90 -4.48 12.38
N LEU A 19 5.10 -4.03 11.41
CA LEU A 19 4.58 -2.68 11.34
C LEU A 19 3.47 -2.41 12.37
N ALA A 20 2.61 -3.39 12.64
CA ALA A 20 1.50 -3.22 13.56
C ALA A 20 1.92 -2.75 14.98
N PRO A 21 2.93 -3.33 15.65
CA PRO A 21 3.38 -2.83 16.94
C PRO A 21 3.99 -1.42 16.86
N VAL A 22 4.66 -1.07 15.76
CA VAL A 22 5.21 0.28 15.56
C VAL A 22 4.08 1.31 15.46
N VAL A 23 3.06 1.03 14.65
CA VAL A 23 1.88 1.89 14.53
C VAL A 23 1.13 1.97 15.86
N LEU A 24 1.00 0.87 16.59
CA LEU A 24 0.35 0.86 17.90
C LEU A 24 1.08 1.77 18.90
N VAL A 25 2.41 1.69 18.97
CA VAL A 25 3.22 2.57 19.81
C VAL A 25 3.03 4.04 19.42
N LEU A 26 3.01 4.34 18.11
CA LEU A 26 2.77 5.69 17.61
C LEU A 26 1.39 6.22 18.03
N VAL A 27 0.34 5.41 17.88
CA VAL A 27 -1.04 5.75 18.27
C VAL A 27 -1.12 6.03 19.79
N ILE A 28 -0.55 5.15 20.60
CA ILE A 28 -0.55 5.28 22.07
C ILE A 28 0.23 6.54 22.49
N ALA A 29 1.43 6.73 21.97
CA ALA A 29 2.26 7.88 22.26
C ALA A 29 1.56 9.20 21.88
N CYS A 30 0.88 9.23 20.73
CA CYS A 30 0.10 10.39 20.31
C CYS A 30 -1.11 10.63 21.23
N GLY A 31 -1.82 9.60 21.64
CA GLY A 31 -2.98 9.69 22.51
C GLY A 31 -2.66 10.30 23.88
N PHE A 32 -1.49 9.99 24.45
CA PHE A 32 -0.99 10.55 25.70
C PHE A 32 -0.24 11.89 25.54
N SER A 33 -0.01 12.34 24.32
CA SER A 33 0.61 13.62 24.03
C SER A 33 -0.42 14.77 24.05
N PRO A 34 0.03 16.04 24.00
CA PRO A 34 -0.87 17.19 23.86
C PRO A 34 -1.75 17.18 22.60
N LEU A 35 -1.46 16.31 21.62
CA LEU A 35 -2.25 16.14 20.39
C LEU A 35 -3.59 15.44 20.65
N GLY A 36 -3.65 14.59 21.67
CA GLY A 36 -4.87 13.97 22.16
C GLY A 36 -5.38 12.77 21.35
N TRP A 37 -6.43 12.15 21.87
CA TRP A 37 -6.99 10.89 21.35
C TRP A 37 -7.66 11.00 19.97
N TYR A 38 -8.16 12.17 19.60
CA TYR A 38 -8.74 12.36 18.25
C TYR A 38 -7.68 12.26 17.17
N THR A 39 -6.50 12.84 17.39
CA THR A 39 -5.35 12.71 16.49
C THR A 39 -4.85 11.25 16.44
N ALA A 40 -4.77 10.59 17.61
CA ALA A 40 -4.38 9.19 17.71
C ALA A 40 -5.35 8.27 16.92
N MET A 41 -6.66 8.53 17.01
CA MET A 41 -7.66 7.82 16.22
C MET A 41 -7.49 8.07 14.72
N ALA A 42 -7.21 9.30 14.32
CA ALA A 42 -6.95 9.63 12.92
C ALA A 42 -5.71 8.91 12.38
N ILE A 43 -4.62 8.82 13.18
CA ILE A 43 -3.43 8.04 12.84
C ILE A 43 -3.78 6.56 12.61
N ALA A 44 -4.56 5.97 13.50
CA ALA A 44 -4.97 4.57 13.40
C ALA A 44 -5.79 4.31 12.13
N VAL A 45 -6.77 5.17 11.83
CA VAL A 45 -7.60 5.06 10.63
C VAL A 45 -6.78 5.25 9.36
N GLY A 46 -5.85 6.23 9.34
CA GLY A 46 -4.95 6.46 8.21
C GLY A 46 -4.02 5.26 7.96
N ALA A 47 -3.42 4.72 9.02
CA ALA A 47 -2.57 3.54 8.94
C ALA A 47 -3.34 2.32 8.40
N LEU A 48 -4.54 2.07 8.92
CA LEU A 48 -5.39 0.97 8.46
C LEU A 48 -5.79 1.12 7.00
N SER A 49 -6.22 2.33 6.61
CA SER A 49 -6.57 2.63 5.22
C SER A 49 -5.40 2.38 4.26
N SER A 50 -4.20 2.82 4.64
CA SER A 50 -2.98 2.60 3.86
C SER A 50 -2.60 1.12 3.76
N ALA A 51 -2.71 0.37 4.86
CA ALA A 51 -2.45 -1.07 4.86
C ALA A 51 -3.42 -1.84 3.95
N ILE A 52 -4.72 -1.53 4.02
CA ILE A 52 -5.73 -2.14 3.16
C ILE A 52 -5.46 -1.82 1.69
N ALA A 53 -5.20 -0.55 1.37
CA ALA A 53 -4.90 -0.12 0.01
C ALA A 53 -3.65 -0.81 -0.54
N GLY A 54 -2.59 -0.92 0.26
CA GLY A 54 -1.36 -1.64 -0.09
C GLY A 54 -1.59 -3.12 -0.37
N PHE A 55 -2.38 -3.79 0.47
CA PHE A 55 -2.73 -5.19 0.26
C PHE A 55 -3.54 -5.41 -1.03
N ILE A 56 -4.56 -4.60 -1.28
CA ILE A 56 -5.37 -4.67 -2.50
C ILE A 56 -4.51 -4.41 -3.74
N GLY A 57 -3.64 -3.39 -3.68
CA GLY A 57 -2.74 -3.04 -4.76
C GLY A 57 -1.76 -4.17 -5.12
N MET A 58 -1.12 -4.76 -4.11
CA MET A 58 -0.23 -5.90 -4.30
C MET A 58 -0.96 -7.13 -4.88
N TYR A 59 -2.15 -7.43 -4.34
CA TYR A 59 -2.97 -8.52 -4.84
C TYR A 59 -3.34 -8.33 -6.32
N SER A 60 -3.79 -7.12 -6.68
CA SER A 60 -4.12 -6.77 -8.05
C SER A 60 -2.92 -6.85 -8.99
N ALA A 61 -1.78 -6.27 -8.59
CA ALA A 61 -0.56 -6.26 -9.38
C ALA A 61 -0.05 -7.67 -9.69
N THR A 62 -0.01 -8.55 -8.70
CA THR A 62 0.44 -9.94 -8.89
C THR A 62 -0.48 -10.76 -9.80
N GLN A 63 -1.76 -10.43 -9.83
CA GLN A 63 -2.72 -11.05 -10.78
C GLN A 63 -2.61 -10.44 -12.19
N ALA A 64 -2.34 -9.14 -12.28
CA ALA A 64 -2.20 -8.45 -13.56
C ALA A 64 -0.92 -8.86 -14.31
N ASN A 65 0.18 -9.12 -13.61
CA ASN A 65 1.48 -9.44 -14.21
C ASN A 65 1.41 -10.61 -15.19
N VAL A 66 0.83 -11.74 -14.77
CA VAL A 66 0.69 -12.95 -15.62
C VAL A 66 -0.20 -12.67 -16.83
N ARG A 67 -1.30 -11.94 -16.62
CA ARG A 67 -2.23 -11.58 -17.69
C ARG A 67 -1.59 -10.64 -18.69
N THR A 68 -0.76 -9.70 -18.23
CA THR A 68 -0.02 -8.78 -19.09
C THR A 68 0.98 -9.55 -19.97
N ALA A 69 1.74 -10.47 -19.37
CA ALA A 69 2.69 -11.29 -20.12
C ALA A 69 2.00 -12.16 -21.18
N THR A 70 0.90 -12.84 -20.82
CA THR A 70 0.10 -13.64 -21.76
C THR A 70 -0.50 -12.79 -22.87
N ALA A 71 -0.96 -11.57 -22.55
CA ALA A 71 -1.50 -10.66 -23.57
C ALA A 71 -0.41 -10.15 -24.51
N ALA A 72 0.79 -9.88 -24.00
CA ALA A 72 1.93 -9.50 -24.84
C ALA A 72 2.29 -10.58 -25.86
N GLU A 73 2.28 -11.84 -25.43
CA GLU A 73 2.57 -12.99 -26.29
C GLU A 73 1.49 -13.23 -27.36
N ASN A 74 0.21 -13.20 -26.96
CA ASN A 74 -0.89 -13.63 -27.82
C ASN A 74 -1.56 -12.50 -28.61
N SER A 75 -1.53 -11.27 -28.10
CA SER A 75 -2.33 -10.14 -28.61
C SER A 75 -1.53 -8.86 -28.83
N GLY A 76 -0.23 -8.89 -28.56
CA GLY A 76 0.69 -7.78 -28.79
C GLY A 76 0.69 -6.71 -27.70
N ALA A 77 1.53 -5.69 -27.92
CA ALA A 77 1.88 -4.67 -26.90
C ALA A 77 0.69 -3.80 -26.47
N GLU A 78 -0.23 -3.48 -27.37
CA GLU A 78 -1.41 -2.66 -27.07
C GLU A 78 -2.33 -3.32 -26.03
N SER A 79 -2.61 -4.61 -26.22
CA SER A 79 -3.42 -5.40 -25.30
C SER A 79 -2.71 -5.55 -23.94
N ALA A 80 -1.40 -5.81 -23.94
CA ALA A 80 -0.60 -5.89 -22.73
C ALA A 80 -0.60 -4.58 -21.93
N LEU A 81 -0.44 -3.44 -22.62
CA LEU A 81 -0.48 -2.11 -22.01
C LEU A 81 -1.85 -1.84 -21.36
N SER A 82 -2.92 -2.17 -22.05
CA SER A 82 -4.30 -2.02 -21.54
C SER A 82 -4.51 -2.81 -20.23
N ILE A 83 -4.11 -4.08 -20.20
CA ILE A 83 -4.23 -4.93 -19.00
C ILE A 83 -3.37 -4.42 -17.86
N SER A 84 -2.14 -4.01 -18.15
CA SER A 84 -1.23 -3.43 -17.15
C SER A 84 -1.78 -2.13 -16.57
N PHE A 85 -2.33 -1.26 -17.41
CA PHE A 85 -2.96 0.00 -16.99
C PHE A 85 -4.16 -0.23 -16.07
N PHE A 86 -5.08 -1.11 -16.44
CA PHE A 86 -6.23 -1.43 -15.60
C PHE A 86 -5.82 -2.13 -14.30
N GLY A 87 -4.82 -3.02 -14.33
CA GLY A 87 -4.27 -3.64 -13.13
C GLY A 87 -3.69 -2.62 -12.14
N GLY A 88 -2.96 -1.63 -12.65
CA GLY A 88 -2.40 -0.55 -11.84
C GLY A 88 -3.46 0.47 -11.34
N SER A 89 -4.50 0.73 -12.14
CA SER A 89 -5.57 1.67 -11.78
C SER A 89 -6.35 1.25 -10.53
N ILE A 90 -6.44 -0.05 -10.24
CA ILE A 90 -7.09 -0.57 -9.02
C ILE A 90 -6.43 0.02 -7.77
N MET A 91 -5.09 0.06 -7.72
CA MET A 91 -4.36 0.65 -6.59
C MET A 91 -4.67 2.15 -6.46
N GLY A 92 -4.61 2.90 -7.56
CA GLY A 92 -4.88 4.34 -7.56
C GLY A 92 -6.29 4.68 -7.09
N LEU A 93 -7.28 3.97 -7.61
CA LEU A 93 -8.68 4.16 -7.21
C LEU A 93 -8.92 3.75 -5.75
N CYS A 94 -8.29 2.67 -5.30
CA CYS A 94 -8.38 2.23 -3.91
C CYS A 94 -7.81 3.27 -2.95
N VAL A 95 -6.63 3.81 -3.23
CA VAL A 95 -6.01 4.87 -2.42
C VAL A 95 -6.89 6.11 -2.36
N ALA A 96 -7.40 6.57 -3.51
CA ALA A 96 -8.29 7.74 -3.57
C ALA A 96 -9.59 7.51 -2.78
N SER A 97 -10.21 6.35 -2.94
CA SER A 97 -11.45 6.00 -2.24
C SER A 97 -11.24 5.86 -0.73
N MET A 98 -10.17 5.18 -0.29
CA MET A 98 -9.85 5.03 1.13
C MET A 98 -9.49 6.39 1.76
N GLY A 99 -8.81 7.26 1.02
CA GLY A 99 -8.52 8.63 1.46
C GLY A 99 -9.80 9.45 1.66
N LEU A 100 -10.69 9.44 0.68
CA LEU A 100 -11.96 10.17 0.77
C LEU A 100 -12.87 9.62 1.87
N VAL A 101 -13.07 8.32 1.94
CA VAL A 101 -13.94 7.69 2.94
C VAL A 101 -13.33 7.82 4.35
N GLY A 102 -12.03 7.58 4.49
CA GLY A 102 -11.35 7.64 5.79
C GLY A 102 -11.29 9.07 6.32
N LEU A 103 -10.79 10.01 5.52
CA LEU A 103 -10.67 11.41 5.93
C LEU A 103 -12.03 12.09 6.05
N GLY A 104 -12.94 11.86 5.09
CA GLY A 104 -14.29 12.40 5.11
C GLY A 104 -15.11 11.85 6.28
N GLY A 105 -15.00 10.56 6.57
CA GLY A 105 -15.65 9.93 7.73
C GLY A 105 -15.14 10.49 9.06
N LEU A 106 -13.82 10.68 9.19
CA LEU A 106 -13.23 11.32 10.36
C LEU A 106 -13.66 12.78 10.51
N TYR A 107 -13.69 13.53 9.41
CA TYR A 107 -14.17 14.91 9.41
C TYR A 107 -15.62 14.99 9.91
N PHE A 108 -16.48 14.15 9.37
CA PHE A 108 -17.89 14.12 9.79
C PHE A 108 -18.05 13.74 11.27
N TYR A 109 -17.28 12.77 11.73
CA TYR A 109 -17.28 12.37 13.14
C TYR A 109 -16.75 13.47 14.06
N PHE A 110 -15.64 14.13 13.69
CA PHE A 110 -15.03 15.17 14.53
C PHE A 110 -15.87 16.44 14.59
N THR A 111 -16.55 16.83 13.52
CA THR A 111 -17.48 17.97 13.53
C THR A 111 -18.71 17.72 14.42
N GLY A 112 -19.08 16.47 14.66
CA GLY A 112 -20.11 16.13 15.66
C GLY A 112 -19.62 16.05 17.09
N ALA A 113 -18.29 15.92 17.30
CA ALA A 113 -17.67 15.70 18.61
C ALA A 113 -16.90 16.91 19.16
N MET A 114 -16.53 17.86 18.31
CA MET A 114 -15.72 19.05 18.65
C MET A 114 -16.30 20.29 17.99
N ASP A 115 -16.33 21.39 18.73
CA ASP A 115 -16.85 22.68 18.24
C ASP A 115 -15.75 23.58 17.62
N ASP A 116 -14.47 23.24 17.82
CA ASP A 116 -13.31 24.05 17.43
C ASP A 116 -12.74 23.58 16.09
N PRO A 117 -12.91 24.36 15.00
CA PRO A 117 -12.43 23.98 13.67
C PRO A 117 -10.90 23.78 13.60
N ASP A 118 -10.11 24.54 14.37
CA ASP A 118 -8.65 24.42 14.37
C ASP A 118 -8.20 23.10 15.01
N LYS A 119 -8.89 22.64 16.04
CA LYS A 119 -8.64 21.33 16.63
C LYS A 119 -9.04 20.19 15.71
N ILE A 120 -10.16 20.33 15.00
CA ILE A 120 -10.59 19.36 13.99
C ILE A 120 -9.53 19.23 12.90
N ALA A 121 -9.07 20.35 12.34
CA ALA A 121 -8.05 20.35 11.29
C ALA A 121 -6.76 19.66 11.76
N LYS A 122 -6.24 20.01 12.95
CA LYS A 122 -5.05 19.38 13.53
C LYS A 122 -5.23 17.88 13.80
N ALA A 123 -6.41 17.46 14.26
CA ALA A 123 -6.69 16.05 14.48
C ALA A 123 -6.70 15.27 13.16
N LEU A 124 -7.24 15.85 12.08
CA LEU A 124 -7.27 15.24 10.75
C LEU A 124 -5.89 15.05 10.12
N GLU A 125 -4.90 15.91 10.45
CA GLU A 125 -3.51 15.73 10.01
C GLU A 125 -2.95 14.37 10.44
N GLY A 126 -3.42 13.84 11.57
CA GLY A 126 -3.06 12.51 12.05
C GLY A 126 -3.35 11.39 11.04
N PHE A 127 -4.41 11.51 10.24
CA PHE A 127 -4.71 10.55 9.18
C PHE A 127 -3.55 10.46 8.16
N GLY A 128 -3.04 11.60 7.72
CA GLY A 128 -1.89 11.67 6.82
C GLY A 128 -0.63 11.07 7.42
N VAL A 129 -0.38 11.32 8.72
CA VAL A 129 0.77 10.74 9.44
C VAL A 129 0.67 9.22 9.48
N GLY A 130 -0.47 8.66 9.86
CA GLY A 130 -0.69 7.23 9.93
C GLY A 130 -0.57 6.55 8.56
N ALA A 131 -1.21 7.12 7.54
CA ALA A 131 -1.15 6.62 6.18
C ALA A 131 0.28 6.65 5.61
N SER A 132 1.00 7.76 5.84
CA SER A 132 2.37 7.94 5.36
C SER A 132 3.36 7.01 6.08
N ALA A 133 3.19 6.76 7.37
CA ALA A 133 4.03 5.83 8.11
C ALA A 133 3.96 4.43 7.49
N VAL A 134 2.75 3.89 7.28
CA VAL A 134 2.57 2.57 6.63
C VAL A 134 3.11 2.58 5.21
N ALA A 135 2.77 3.59 4.41
CA ALA A 135 3.21 3.69 3.02
C ALA A 135 4.73 3.75 2.88
N LEU A 136 5.44 4.42 3.80
CA LEU A 136 6.89 4.51 3.81
C LEU A 136 7.53 3.12 4.01
N PHE A 137 7.08 2.39 5.02
CA PHE A 137 7.61 1.04 5.29
C PHE A 137 7.29 0.08 4.15
N SER A 138 6.06 0.08 3.64
CA SER A 138 5.67 -0.76 2.51
C SER A 138 6.44 -0.43 1.23
N ARG A 139 6.79 0.84 1.02
CA ARG A 139 7.61 1.26 -0.12
C ARG A 139 9.04 0.73 -0.01
N VAL A 140 9.66 0.83 1.16
CA VAL A 140 11.03 0.34 1.40
C VAL A 140 11.07 -1.19 1.31
N GLY A 141 10.18 -1.87 2.01
CA GLY A 141 10.08 -3.32 1.99
C GLY A 141 9.75 -3.88 0.61
N GLY A 142 8.79 -3.27 -0.08
CA GLY A 142 8.43 -3.61 -1.46
C GLY A 142 9.60 -3.46 -2.43
N GLY A 143 10.42 -2.41 -2.27
CA GLY A 143 11.64 -2.23 -3.05
C GLY A 143 12.67 -3.35 -2.85
N ILE A 144 12.81 -3.84 -1.63
CA ILE A 144 13.67 -5.00 -1.32
C ILE A 144 13.12 -6.26 -1.99
N TYR A 145 11.81 -6.49 -1.90
CA TYR A 145 11.15 -7.65 -2.49
C TYR A 145 11.29 -7.65 -4.02
N THR A 146 11.01 -6.53 -4.68
CA THR A 146 11.12 -6.41 -6.15
C THR A 146 12.55 -6.58 -6.63
N LYS A 147 13.52 -6.04 -5.88
CA LYS A 147 14.94 -6.24 -6.24
C LYS A 147 15.39 -7.69 -6.09
N SER A 148 14.89 -8.40 -5.12
CA SER A 148 15.15 -9.84 -4.98
C SER A 148 14.56 -10.65 -6.14
N ALA A 149 13.37 -10.28 -6.61
CA ALA A 149 12.74 -10.89 -7.77
C ALA A 149 13.52 -10.60 -9.07
N ASP A 150 13.99 -9.37 -9.25
CA ASP A 150 14.83 -8.92 -10.35
C ASP A 150 16.11 -9.77 -10.45
N VAL A 151 16.86 -9.85 -9.35
CA VAL A 151 18.11 -10.66 -9.29
C VAL A 151 17.82 -12.12 -9.60
N GLY A 152 16.70 -12.67 -9.10
CA GLY A 152 16.30 -14.04 -9.41
C GLY A 152 15.99 -14.24 -10.89
N ALA A 153 15.29 -13.31 -11.51
CA ALA A 153 14.96 -13.33 -12.93
C ALA A 153 16.21 -13.20 -13.80
N ASP A 154 17.15 -12.34 -13.46
CA ASP A 154 18.42 -12.18 -14.15
C ASP A 154 19.25 -13.46 -14.12
N LEU A 155 19.35 -14.10 -12.95
CA LEU A 155 20.08 -15.36 -12.82
C LEU A 155 19.49 -16.47 -13.69
N VAL A 156 18.17 -16.66 -13.64
CA VAL A 156 17.48 -17.67 -14.47
C VAL A 156 17.58 -17.33 -15.95
N GLY A 157 17.35 -16.08 -16.31
CA GLY A 157 17.44 -15.61 -17.70
C GLY A 157 18.80 -15.85 -18.32
N LYS A 158 19.88 -15.52 -17.60
CA LYS A 158 21.25 -15.69 -18.08
C LYS A 158 21.71 -17.15 -18.10
N ILE A 159 21.47 -17.88 -17.00
CA ILE A 159 22.04 -19.23 -16.81
C ILE A 159 21.20 -20.30 -17.52
N GLU A 160 19.88 -20.22 -17.45
CA GLU A 160 18.98 -21.23 -17.97
C GLU A 160 18.43 -20.90 -19.36
N ALA A 161 18.08 -19.64 -19.63
CA ALA A 161 17.49 -19.22 -20.89
C ALA A 161 18.46 -18.60 -21.89
N GLY A 162 19.71 -18.29 -21.47
CA GLY A 162 20.74 -17.72 -22.34
C GLY A 162 20.39 -16.33 -22.89
N ILE A 163 19.57 -15.57 -22.17
CA ILE A 163 19.19 -14.20 -22.55
C ILE A 163 20.39 -13.28 -22.33
N PRO A 164 20.82 -12.48 -23.35
CA PRO A 164 21.92 -11.54 -23.19
C PRO A 164 21.57 -10.45 -22.17
N GLU A 165 22.59 -9.98 -21.48
CA GLU A 165 22.47 -8.81 -20.60
C GLU A 165 22.45 -7.53 -21.47
N ASP A 166 21.49 -6.64 -21.23
CA ASP A 166 21.42 -5.34 -21.89
C ASP A 166 22.50 -4.37 -21.35
#